data_d1c3c7d09a8f20e99c5b0b3a657dc740
#
_entry.id   d1c3c7d09a8f20e99c5b0b3a657dc740
#
_cell.length_a   1.000
_cell.length_b   1.000
_cell.length_c   1.000
_cell.angle_alpha   90.00
_cell.angle_beta   90.00
_cell.angle_gamma   90.00
#
_symmetry.space_group_name_H-M   'P 1'
#
loop_
_entity.id
_entity.type
_entity.pdbx_description
1 polymer ?
#
loop_
_entity_poly.entity_id
_entity_poly.type
_entity_poly.pdbx_seq_one_letter_code
_entity_poly.pdbx_strand_id
1 'polypeptide(L)'
;MEREAMEFDVVIVGGGPAGLSAAIRLRQLSIESGHEISVCLVEKGSEFGAHILSGAVFEPRALAELFPNWKEEGAPLHTPVTKDEIHLLFSETRSRLMPDWAVPKAMHNEGNYVISLGNLVRWLAEKAEALEVNLFPGFAASEILYHEDGSVKGIATGDMGIGKNGEKKHSFTAGYELHAKYTLFAEGCRGHLGKQLISKFDLDKD
;
A
#
# COMPACT_ATOMS: atom_id res chain seq x y z
N MET A 1 28.30 10.42 -7.65
CA MET A 1 27.80 11.05 -6.42
C MET A 1 27.28 9.88 -5.59
N GLU A 2 27.77 9.74 -4.39
CA GLU A 2 27.21 8.79 -3.44
C GLU A 2 25.80 9.25 -3.08
N ARG A 3 24.86 8.30 -2.93
CA ARG A 3 23.51 8.56 -2.44
C ARG A 3 23.60 8.86 -0.94
N GLU A 4 22.80 9.80 -0.48
CA GLU A 4 22.63 9.98 0.97
C GLU A 4 21.84 8.80 1.53
N ALA A 5 22.26 8.32 2.71
CA ALA A 5 21.61 7.21 3.40
C ALA A 5 20.86 7.69 4.64
N MET A 6 19.67 7.16 4.84
CA MET A 6 18.86 7.34 6.06
C MET A 6 18.57 5.98 6.66
N GLU A 7 18.53 5.91 7.99
CA GLU A 7 18.29 4.67 8.73
C GLU A 7 16.94 4.70 9.46
N PHE A 8 16.24 3.60 9.37
CA PHE A 8 14.94 3.37 10.02
C PHE A 8 14.88 1.97 10.64
N ASP A 9 13.99 1.75 11.57
CA ASP A 9 13.71 0.40 12.05
C ASP A 9 12.93 -0.39 10.99
N VAL A 10 11.95 0.27 10.34
CA VAL A 10 11.13 -0.35 9.29
C VAL A 10 11.00 0.59 8.08
N VAL A 11 11.28 0.07 6.90
CA VAL A 11 10.98 0.72 5.61
C VAL A 11 9.86 -0.04 4.92
N ILE A 12 8.84 0.67 4.45
CA ILE A 12 7.69 0.12 3.74
C ILE A 12 7.66 0.67 2.32
N VAL A 13 7.61 -0.21 1.34
CA VAL A 13 7.54 0.11 -0.08
C VAL A 13 6.11 -0.03 -0.57
N GLY A 14 5.47 1.09 -0.89
CA GLY A 14 4.11 1.16 -1.40
C GLY A 14 3.11 1.75 -0.41
N GLY A 15 2.54 2.90 -0.77
CA GLY A 15 1.57 3.68 0.00
C GLY A 15 0.11 3.29 -0.27
N GLY A 16 -0.14 2.03 -0.60
CA GLY A 16 -1.48 1.48 -0.70
C GLY A 16 -2.08 1.08 0.66
N PRO A 17 -3.31 0.50 0.67
CA PRO A 17 -3.97 0.10 1.91
C PRO A 17 -3.12 -0.81 2.79
N ALA A 18 -2.39 -1.77 2.19
CA ALA A 18 -1.57 -2.71 2.92
C ALA A 18 -0.38 -2.02 3.63
N GLY A 19 0.38 -1.19 2.89
CA GLY A 19 1.53 -0.49 3.45
C GLY A 19 1.14 0.51 4.53
N LEU A 20 0.10 1.31 4.30
CA LEU A 20 -0.39 2.27 5.29
C LEU A 20 -0.94 1.58 6.54
N SER A 21 -1.71 0.49 6.37
CA SER A 21 -2.21 -0.26 7.53
C SER A 21 -1.07 -0.87 8.37
N ALA A 22 -0.03 -1.39 7.71
CA ALA A 22 1.14 -1.90 8.40
C ALA A 22 1.89 -0.79 9.15
N ALA A 23 2.11 0.37 8.51
CA ALA A 23 2.77 1.52 9.13
C ALA A 23 2.00 2.01 10.37
N ILE A 24 0.68 2.19 10.23
CA ILE A 24 -0.20 2.62 11.31
C ILE A 24 -0.14 1.62 12.48
N ARG A 25 -0.30 0.32 12.20
CA ARG A 25 -0.31 -0.69 13.27
C ARG A 25 1.04 -0.79 13.98
N LEU A 26 2.14 -0.69 13.27
CA LEU A 26 3.47 -0.64 13.87
C LEU A 26 3.62 0.54 14.83
N ARG A 27 3.18 1.75 14.44
CA ARG A 27 3.24 2.93 15.32
C ARG A 27 2.28 2.83 16.51
N GLN A 28 1.08 2.27 16.32
CA GLN A 28 0.16 1.98 17.44
C GLN A 28 0.83 1.05 18.46
N LEU A 29 1.41 -0.06 18.00
CA LEU A 29 2.11 -1.02 18.86
C LEU A 29 3.35 -0.40 19.55
N SER A 30 4.07 0.47 18.85
CA SER A 30 5.19 1.23 19.41
C SER A 30 4.73 2.07 20.60
N ILE A 31 3.63 2.81 20.43
CA ILE A 31 3.04 3.66 21.47
C ILE A 31 2.51 2.78 22.65
N GLU A 32 1.76 1.73 22.33
CA GLU A 32 1.19 0.81 23.33
C GLU A 32 2.26 0.13 24.20
N SER A 33 3.40 -0.24 23.59
CA SER A 33 4.49 -0.94 24.30
C SER A 33 5.51 -0.01 24.95
N GLY A 34 5.50 1.28 24.61
CA GLY A 34 6.54 2.24 25.02
C GLY A 34 7.90 1.99 24.34
N HIS A 35 7.94 1.13 23.30
CA HIS A 35 9.12 0.87 22.47
C HIS A 35 9.09 1.75 21.25
N GLU A 36 9.94 2.75 21.20
CA GLU A 36 10.01 3.65 20.05
C GLU A 36 10.62 2.92 18.85
N ILE A 37 9.89 2.97 17.71
CA ILE A 37 10.36 2.49 16.41
C ILE A 37 10.17 3.58 15.35
N SER A 38 11.16 3.76 14.49
CA SER A 38 11.10 4.64 13.34
C SER A 38 10.54 3.88 12.13
N VAL A 39 9.45 4.40 11.54
CA VAL A 39 8.81 3.81 10.36
C VAL A 39 8.84 4.80 9.21
N CYS A 40 9.35 4.35 8.07
CA CYS A 40 9.40 5.09 6.81
C CYS A 40 8.52 4.38 5.77
N LEU A 41 7.75 5.13 5.00
CA LEU A 41 6.95 4.61 3.90
C LEU A 41 7.18 5.44 2.64
N VAL A 42 7.59 4.78 1.55
CA VAL A 42 7.79 5.39 0.24
C VAL A 42 6.63 5.05 -0.71
N GLU A 43 6.20 6.05 -1.48
CA GLU A 43 5.17 5.92 -2.49
C GLU A 43 5.63 6.56 -3.81
N LYS A 44 5.48 5.84 -4.92
CA LYS A 44 5.87 6.35 -6.25
C LYS A 44 4.96 7.45 -6.79
N GLY A 45 3.70 7.47 -6.37
CA GLY A 45 2.75 8.52 -6.72
C GLY A 45 3.12 9.84 -6.06
N SER A 46 2.85 10.94 -6.75
CA SER A 46 3.09 12.29 -6.22
C SER A 46 2.29 12.59 -4.94
N GLU A 47 1.22 11.85 -4.73
CA GLU A 47 0.39 11.85 -3.53
C GLU A 47 -0.19 10.46 -3.26
N PHE A 48 -0.58 10.19 -2.04
CA PHE A 48 -1.22 8.93 -1.67
C PHE A 48 -2.56 8.80 -2.37
N GLY A 49 -2.82 7.61 -2.93
CA GLY A 49 -4.05 7.31 -3.67
C GLY A 49 -4.07 7.76 -5.14
N ALA A 50 -3.06 8.49 -5.64
CA ALA A 50 -3.03 8.99 -7.03
C ALA A 50 -3.10 7.89 -8.09
N HIS A 51 -2.50 6.73 -7.83
CA HIS A 51 -2.46 5.59 -8.76
C HIS A 51 -3.51 4.51 -8.46
N ILE A 52 -4.42 4.77 -7.54
CA ILE A 52 -5.44 3.81 -7.14
C ILE A 52 -6.72 4.05 -7.95
N LEU A 53 -7.20 2.99 -8.60
CA LEU A 53 -8.49 3.02 -9.27
C LEU A 53 -9.60 3.23 -8.25
N SER A 54 -10.51 4.13 -8.56
CA SER A 54 -11.70 4.39 -7.77
C SER A 54 -12.77 3.31 -8.02
N GLY A 55 -13.63 3.11 -7.01
CA GLY A 55 -14.73 2.16 -7.08
C GLY A 55 -14.32 0.76 -6.61
N ALA A 56 -14.53 0.52 -5.33
CA ALA A 56 -14.36 -0.79 -4.72
C ALA A 56 -15.53 -1.09 -3.79
N VAL A 57 -15.90 -2.36 -3.68
CA VAL A 57 -16.69 -2.85 -2.55
C VAL A 57 -15.70 -3.24 -1.46
N PHE A 58 -15.87 -2.66 -0.30
CA PHE A 58 -14.92 -2.74 0.81
C PHE A 58 -15.57 -3.37 2.05
N GLU A 59 -14.96 -4.43 2.55
CA GLU A 59 -15.31 -5.03 3.83
C GLU A 59 -14.64 -4.25 4.96
N PRO A 60 -15.40 -3.64 5.90
CA PRO A 60 -14.82 -2.72 6.89
C PRO A 60 -14.14 -3.41 8.06
N ARG A 61 -14.12 -4.73 8.15
CA ARG A 61 -13.59 -5.49 9.29
C ARG A 61 -12.15 -5.11 9.62
N ALA A 62 -11.24 -5.15 8.64
CA ALA A 62 -9.83 -4.81 8.88
C ALA A 62 -9.66 -3.34 9.29
N LEU A 63 -10.48 -2.43 8.74
CA LEU A 63 -10.49 -1.03 9.16
C LEU A 63 -10.98 -0.88 10.59
N ALA A 64 -12.02 -1.62 10.99
CA ALA A 64 -12.55 -1.60 12.35
C ALA A 64 -11.58 -2.19 13.39
N GLU A 65 -10.77 -3.17 13.00
CA GLU A 65 -9.68 -3.70 13.84
C GLU A 65 -8.56 -2.67 14.03
N LEU A 66 -8.24 -1.90 12.98
CA LEU A 66 -7.20 -0.87 13.03
C LEU A 66 -7.65 0.41 13.72
N PHE A 67 -8.90 0.81 13.49
CA PHE A 67 -9.58 1.98 14.05
C PHE A 67 -10.99 1.61 14.49
N PRO A 68 -11.19 1.20 15.76
CA PRO A 68 -12.53 0.83 16.26
C PRO A 68 -13.59 1.91 16.09
N ASN A 69 -13.17 3.18 16.14
CA ASN A 69 -14.05 4.35 16.01
C ASN A 69 -13.94 5.00 14.62
N TRP A 70 -13.66 4.23 13.56
CA TRP A 70 -13.43 4.75 12.21
C TRP A 70 -14.57 5.64 11.67
N LYS A 71 -15.82 5.41 12.10
CA LYS A 71 -16.98 6.22 11.70
C LYS A 71 -16.90 7.63 12.27
N GLU A 72 -16.67 7.72 13.57
CA GLU A 72 -16.52 8.98 14.33
C GLU A 72 -15.27 9.73 13.89
N GLU A 73 -14.24 8.99 13.48
CA GLU A 73 -12.99 9.52 12.96
C GLU A 73 -13.07 9.97 11.50
N GLY A 74 -14.24 9.85 10.88
CA GLY A 74 -14.51 10.37 9.54
C GLY A 74 -13.92 9.56 8.40
N ALA A 75 -13.75 8.23 8.55
CA ALA A 75 -13.34 7.39 7.44
C ALA A 75 -14.35 7.49 6.27
N PRO A 76 -13.90 7.57 5.00
CA PRO A 76 -14.76 7.90 3.87
C PRO A 76 -15.59 6.70 3.37
N LEU A 77 -16.31 6.03 4.27
CA LEU A 77 -17.21 4.93 4.00
C LEU A 77 -18.65 5.39 4.16
N HIS A 78 -19.20 6.04 3.12
CA HIS A 78 -20.51 6.70 3.19
C HIS A 78 -21.65 5.93 2.53
N THR A 79 -21.35 4.93 1.69
CA THR A 79 -22.36 4.22 0.89
C THR A 79 -22.39 2.74 1.26
N PRO A 80 -23.24 2.33 2.23
CA PRO A 80 -23.41 0.92 2.58
C PRO A 80 -24.05 0.16 1.42
N VAL A 81 -23.66 -1.09 1.24
CA VAL A 81 -24.33 -2.01 0.32
C VAL A 81 -25.67 -2.41 0.93
N THR A 82 -26.74 -2.13 0.21
CA THR A 82 -28.11 -2.45 0.64
C THR A 82 -28.71 -3.62 -0.13
N LYS A 83 -28.10 -3.99 -1.27
CA LYS A 83 -28.57 -5.09 -2.12
C LYS A 83 -27.47 -5.57 -3.05
N ASP A 84 -27.38 -6.88 -3.22
CA ASP A 84 -26.58 -7.56 -4.24
C ASP A 84 -27.48 -8.24 -5.28
N GLU A 85 -27.06 -8.20 -6.53
CA GLU A 85 -27.67 -8.98 -7.60
C GLU A 85 -26.59 -9.58 -8.49
N ILE A 86 -26.65 -10.88 -8.71
CA ILE A 86 -25.75 -11.59 -9.63
C ILE A 86 -26.55 -12.07 -10.83
N HIS A 87 -26.18 -11.58 -12.00
CA HIS A 87 -26.84 -11.92 -13.26
C HIS A 87 -25.93 -12.78 -14.12
N LEU A 88 -26.46 -13.94 -14.57
CA LEU A 88 -25.83 -14.72 -15.64
C LEU A 88 -26.22 -14.14 -16.97
N LEU A 89 -25.23 -13.74 -17.76
CA LEU A 89 -25.44 -13.19 -19.10
C LEU A 89 -25.36 -14.30 -20.14
N PHE A 90 -26.41 -14.47 -20.94
CA PHE A 90 -26.49 -15.46 -22.03
C PHE A 90 -26.35 -14.84 -23.42
N SER A 91 -26.69 -13.56 -23.56
CA SER A 91 -26.53 -12.77 -24.77
C SER A 91 -26.58 -11.28 -24.43
N GLU A 92 -26.44 -10.41 -25.42
CA GLU A 92 -26.55 -8.94 -25.28
C GLU A 92 -27.89 -8.47 -24.69
N THR A 93 -28.93 -9.29 -24.82
CA THR A 93 -30.31 -8.93 -24.41
C THR A 93 -30.93 -9.89 -23.41
N ARG A 94 -30.22 -10.95 -23.01
CA ARG A 94 -30.75 -11.99 -22.11
C ARG A 94 -29.86 -12.23 -20.93
N SER A 95 -30.39 -11.98 -19.76
CA SER A 95 -29.77 -12.32 -18.48
C SER A 95 -30.76 -13.07 -17.58
N ARG A 96 -30.24 -13.75 -16.58
CA ARG A 96 -31.03 -14.39 -15.53
C ARG A 96 -30.42 -14.09 -14.18
N LEU A 97 -31.24 -13.60 -13.26
CA LEU A 97 -30.86 -13.40 -11.87
C LEU A 97 -30.57 -14.76 -11.21
N MET A 98 -29.43 -14.88 -10.56
CA MET A 98 -29.12 -16.03 -9.72
C MET A 98 -29.92 -15.95 -8.42
N PRO A 99 -30.55 -17.04 -7.98
CA PRO A 99 -31.19 -17.04 -6.67
C PRO A 99 -30.14 -17.03 -5.56
N ASP A 100 -30.42 -16.35 -4.45
CA ASP A 100 -29.47 -16.12 -3.34
C ASP A 100 -28.84 -17.41 -2.80
N TRP A 101 -29.60 -18.51 -2.74
CA TRP A 101 -29.12 -19.81 -2.27
C TRP A 101 -28.02 -20.42 -3.18
N ALA A 102 -27.95 -20.00 -4.45
CA ALA A 102 -26.93 -20.45 -5.42
C ALA A 102 -25.68 -19.55 -5.46
N VAL A 103 -25.74 -18.42 -4.77
CA VAL A 103 -24.61 -17.47 -4.69
C VAL A 103 -23.68 -17.90 -3.56
N PRO A 104 -22.35 -18.08 -3.83
CA PRO A 104 -21.38 -18.37 -2.80
C PRO A 104 -21.32 -17.26 -1.74
N LYS A 105 -21.18 -17.61 -0.47
CA LYS A 105 -21.14 -16.65 0.65
C LYS A 105 -20.10 -15.54 0.46
N ALA A 106 -18.94 -15.86 -0.13
CA ALA A 106 -17.87 -14.90 -0.39
C ALA A 106 -18.22 -13.82 -1.44
N MET A 107 -19.33 -13.98 -2.16
CA MET A 107 -19.81 -13.00 -3.14
C MET A 107 -20.94 -12.11 -2.60
N HIS A 108 -21.39 -12.34 -1.36
CA HIS A 108 -22.34 -11.46 -0.70
C HIS A 108 -21.62 -10.26 -0.09
N ASN A 109 -22.20 -9.08 -0.30
CA ASN A 109 -21.63 -7.81 0.14
C ASN A 109 -22.48 -7.08 1.19
N GLU A 110 -23.43 -7.76 1.79
CA GLU A 110 -24.22 -7.18 2.89
C GLU A 110 -23.29 -6.78 4.05
N GLY A 111 -23.42 -5.54 4.52
CA GLY A 111 -22.53 -4.96 5.54
C GLY A 111 -21.22 -4.35 5.00
N ASN A 112 -20.94 -4.51 3.71
CA ASN A 112 -19.82 -3.85 3.02
C ASN A 112 -20.22 -2.44 2.56
N TYR A 113 -19.24 -1.71 2.03
CA TYR A 113 -19.41 -0.34 1.54
C TYR A 113 -18.88 -0.17 0.12
N VAL A 114 -19.60 0.58 -0.70
CA VAL A 114 -19.07 1.06 -1.98
C VAL A 114 -18.27 2.33 -1.70
N ILE A 115 -16.98 2.31 -2.02
CA ILE A 115 -16.07 3.39 -1.69
C ILE A 115 -15.20 3.81 -2.87
N SER A 116 -14.59 5.00 -2.76
CA SER A 116 -13.38 5.35 -3.46
C SER A 116 -12.18 4.88 -2.64
N LEU A 117 -11.47 3.88 -3.14
CA LEU A 117 -10.29 3.35 -2.45
C LEU A 117 -9.18 4.40 -2.36
N GLY A 118 -9.07 5.29 -3.36
CA GLY A 118 -8.15 6.43 -3.31
C GLY A 118 -8.43 7.40 -2.15
N ASN A 119 -9.72 7.66 -1.87
CA ASN A 119 -10.09 8.50 -0.72
C ASN A 119 -9.76 7.83 0.62
N LEU A 120 -10.01 6.52 0.73
CA LEU A 120 -9.63 5.76 1.92
C LEU A 120 -8.11 5.80 2.14
N VAL A 121 -7.32 5.65 1.08
CA VAL A 121 -5.85 5.70 1.17
C VAL A 121 -5.35 7.08 1.60
N ARG A 122 -5.95 8.18 1.13
CA ARG A 122 -5.60 9.52 1.60
C ARG A 122 -5.90 9.68 3.09
N TRP A 123 -7.07 9.24 3.53
CA TRP A 123 -7.44 9.25 4.95
C TRP A 123 -6.49 8.41 5.81
N LEU A 124 -6.10 7.21 5.33
CA LEU A 124 -5.10 6.39 6.03
C LEU A 124 -3.73 7.08 6.08
N ALA A 125 -3.33 7.79 5.03
CA ALA A 125 -2.07 8.54 5.03
C ALA A 125 -2.08 9.67 6.07
N GLU A 126 -3.19 10.42 6.19
CA GLU A 126 -3.37 11.43 7.25
C GLU A 126 -3.26 10.81 8.65
N LYS A 127 -3.85 9.60 8.86
CA LYS A 127 -3.73 8.87 10.13
C LYS A 127 -2.30 8.39 10.40
N ALA A 128 -1.60 7.93 9.37
CA ALA A 128 -0.19 7.51 9.50
C ALA A 128 0.71 8.70 9.84
N GLU A 129 0.50 9.85 9.21
CA GLU A 129 1.22 11.08 9.51
C GLU A 129 0.99 11.55 10.96
N ALA A 130 -0.26 11.49 11.42
CA ALA A 130 -0.62 11.83 12.81
C ALA A 130 0.04 10.89 13.85
N LEU A 131 0.42 9.68 13.44
CA LEU A 131 1.18 8.71 14.24
C LEU A 131 2.70 8.82 14.00
N GLU A 132 3.17 9.90 13.38
CA GLU A 132 4.59 10.17 13.13
C GLU A 132 5.28 9.14 12.22
N VAL A 133 4.56 8.54 11.26
CA VAL A 133 5.17 7.79 10.18
C VAL A 133 5.86 8.75 9.21
N ASN A 134 7.11 8.46 8.85
CA ASN A 134 7.82 9.24 7.84
C ASN A 134 7.30 8.89 6.44
N LEU A 135 6.45 9.74 5.87
CA LEU A 135 5.79 9.53 4.59
C LEU A 135 6.55 10.25 3.46
N PHE A 136 6.94 9.50 2.42
CA PHE A 136 7.65 10.02 1.26
C PHE A 136 6.86 9.75 -0.04
N PRO A 137 5.84 10.57 -0.34
CA PRO A 137 5.18 10.52 -1.65
C PRO A 137 6.10 11.09 -2.74
N GLY A 138 6.00 10.57 -3.97
CA GLY A 138 6.85 10.94 -5.09
C GLY A 138 8.20 10.20 -5.15
N PHE A 139 8.52 9.35 -4.17
CA PHE A 139 9.75 8.57 -4.13
C PHE A 139 9.49 7.12 -4.51
N ALA A 140 9.89 6.75 -5.72
CA ALA A 140 9.79 5.37 -6.19
C ALA A 140 10.99 4.55 -5.73
N ALA A 141 10.75 3.45 -5.01
CA ALA A 141 11.79 2.45 -4.77
C ALA A 141 12.19 1.82 -6.10
N SER A 142 13.48 1.86 -6.43
CA SER A 142 14.03 1.39 -7.70
C SER A 142 14.96 0.19 -7.56
N GLU A 143 15.56 -0.01 -6.40
CA GLU A 143 16.57 -1.02 -6.15
C GLU A 143 16.45 -1.57 -4.74
N ILE A 144 16.71 -2.87 -4.58
CA ILE A 144 16.84 -3.52 -3.27
C ILE A 144 18.32 -3.53 -2.90
N LEU A 145 18.62 -3.04 -1.72
CA LEU A 145 19.97 -3.07 -1.17
C LEU A 145 20.17 -4.33 -0.32
N TYR A 146 21.36 -4.92 -0.41
CA TYR A 146 21.71 -6.14 0.31
C TYR A 146 22.94 -5.95 1.14
N HIS A 147 23.03 -6.65 2.26
CA HIS A 147 24.24 -6.85 3.01
C HIS A 147 25.19 -7.84 2.30
N GLU A 148 26.42 -7.92 2.76
CA GLU A 148 27.41 -8.87 2.21
C GLU A 148 26.97 -10.34 2.34
N ASP A 149 26.17 -10.67 3.36
CA ASP A 149 25.61 -11.99 3.58
C ASP A 149 24.40 -12.29 2.69
N GLY A 150 23.96 -11.32 1.86
CA GLY A 150 22.83 -11.44 0.96
C GLY A 150 21.47 -11.12 1.58
N SER A 151 21.38 -10.81 2.88
CA SER A 151 20.15 -10.33 3.51
C SER A 151 19.77 -8.94 3.02
N VAL A 152 18.47 -8.60 3.08
CA VAL A 152 17.98 -7.27 2.65
C VAL A 152 18.45 -6.21 3.65
N LYS A 153 19.15 -5.20 3.15
CA LYS A 153 19.61 -4.03 3.91
C LYS A 153 18.60 -2.89 3.90
N GLY A 154 17.79 -2.80 2.83
CA GLY A 154 16.85 -1.72 2.59
C GLY A 154 16.57 -1.54 1.11
N ILE A 155 16.26 -0.30 0.72
CA ILE A 155 16.00 0.06 -0.67
C ILE A 155 16.74 1.33 -1.08
N ALA A 156 16.92 1.52 -2.39
CA ALA A 156 17.27 2.82 -2.93
C ALA A 156 16.12 3.39 -3.76
N THR A 157 15.91 4.69 -3.65
CA THR A 157 14.96 5.41 -4.50
C THR A 157 15.60 5.75 -5.84
N GLY A 158 14.76 5.95 -6.86
CA GLY A 158 15.23 6.32 -8.18
C GLY A 158 15.80 7.75 -8.21
N ASP A 159 16.81 7.96 -9.07
CA ASP A 159 17.31 9.30 -9.36
C ASP A 159 16.23 10.14 -10.05
N MET A 160 16.13 11.41 -9.72
CA MET A 160 15.23 12.37 -10.35
C MET A 160 15.95 13.27 -11.36
N GLY A 161 15.18 13.86 -12.30
CA GLY A 161 15.77 14.78 -13.28
C GLY A 161 16.64 14.11 -14.33
N ILE A 162 16.39 12.84 -14.65
CA ILE A 162 17.00 12.13 -15.79
C ILE A 162 16.13 12.31 -17.04
N GLY A 163 16.75 12.66 -18.15
CA GLY A 163 16.08 12.75 -19.45
C GLY A 163 15.82 11.38 -20.07
N LYS A 164 15.02 11.35 -21.15
CA LYS A 164 14.66 10.11 -21.84
C LYS A 164 15.87 9.33 -22.40
N ASN A 165 16.97 10.02 -22.68
CA ASN A 165 18.21 9.45 -23.20
C ASN A 165 19.24 9.15 -22.09
N GLY A 166 18.85 9.24 -20.80
CA GLY A 166 19.75 9.02 -19.67
C GLY A 166 20.59 10.23 -19.27
N GLU A 167 20.45 11.39 -19.94
CA GLU A 167 21.18 12.61 -19.59
C GLU A 167 20.67 13.23 -18.28
N LYS A 168 21.60 13.72 -17.46
CA LYS A 168 21.26 14.47 -16.25
C LYS A 168 20.81 15.87 -16.62
N LYS A 169 19.58 16.23 -16.30
CA LYS A 169 19.05 17.59 -16.46
C LYS A 169 19.58 18.50 -15.37
N HIS A 170 19.33 19.79 -15.51
CA HIS A 170 19.69 20.77 -14.48
C HIS A 170 19.02 20.50 -13.12
N SER A 171 17.85 19.84 -13.14
CA SER A 171 17.09 19.41 -11.96
C SER A 171 17.48 18.01 -11.47
N PHE A 172 18.65 17.50 -11.84
CA PHE A 172 19.10 16.18 -11.40
C PHE A 172 19.29 16.17 -9.88
N THR A 173 18.69 15.17 -9.24
CA THR A 173 18.91 14.84 -7.83
C THR A 173 19.12 13.32 -7.73
N ALA A 174 20.20 12.90 -7.08
CA ALA A 174 20.43 11.50 -6.81
C ALA A 174 19.34 10.96 -5.88
N GLY A 175 18.99 9.69 -6.04
CA GLY A 175 18.10 9.01 -5.12
C GLY A 175 18.73 8.84 -3.73
N TYR A 176 17.93 8.41 -2.77
CA TYR A 176 18.35 8.14 -1.40
C TYR A 176 18.46 6.64 -1.16
N GLU A 177 19.34 6.23 -0.26
CA GLU A 177 19.33 4.90 0.32
C GLU A 177 18.55 4.92 1.63
N LEU A 178 17.58 4.04 1.76
CA LEU A 178 16.79 3.87 2.98
C LEU A 178 17.14 2.51 3.57
N HIS A 179 17.98 2.51 4.60
CA HIS A 179 18.40 1.32 5.30
C HIS A 179 17.41 0.99 6.40
N ALA A 180 17.16 -0.30 6.65
CA ALA A 180 16.22 -0.71 7.69
C ALA A 180 16.55 -2.09 8.27
N LYS A 181 16.13 -2.31 9.52
CA LYS A 181 16.16 -3.64 10.13
C LYS A 181 15.17 -4.59 9.44
N TYR A 182 14.01 -4.05 9.01
CA TYR A 182 12.98 -4.77 8.27
C TYR A 182 12.47 -3.93 7.11
N THR A 183 12.32 -4.58 5.95
CA THR A 183 11.74 -3.95 4.76
C THR A 183 10.48 -4.70 4.35
N LEU A 184 9.34 -3.98 4.28
CA LEU A 184 8.06 -4.53 3.87
C LEU A 184 7.75 -4.10 2.42
N PHE A 185 7.54 -5.07 1.53
CA PHE A 185 7.20 -4.81 0.13
C PHE A 185 5.68 -4.91 -0.05
N ALA A 186 5.01 -3.77 -0.03
CA ALA A 186 3.56 -3.61 -0.15
C ALA A 186 3.16 -3.02 -1.52
N GLU A 187 3.88 -3.40 -2.58
CA GLU A 187 3.75 -2.88 -3.94
C GLU A 187 2.50 -3.35 -4.71
N GLY A 188 1.65 -4.14 -4.06
CA GLY A 188 0.49 -4.78 -4.70
C GLY A 188 0.86 -5.97 -5.58
N CYS A 189 -0.14 -6.52 -6.29
CA CYS A 189 -0.01 -7.77 -7.04
C CYS A 189 0.97 -7.72 -8.23
N ARG A 190 1.44 -6.55 -8.64
CA ARG A 190 2.37 -6.35 -9.76
C ARG A 190 3.66 -5.63 -9.34
N GLY A 191 4.00 -5.68 -8.07
CA GLY A 191 5.23 -5.10 -7.55
C GLY A 191 6.47 -5.61 -8.29
N HIS A 192 7.38 -4.73 -8.66
CA HIS A 192 8.57 -5.14 -9.42
C HIS A 192 9.73 -5.55 -8.53
N LEU A 193 9.90 -4.95 -7.36
CA LEU A 193 10.92 -5.36 -6.39
C LEU A 193 10.52 -6.67 -5.70
N GLY A 194 9.25 -6.85 -5.37
CA GLY A 194 8.73 -8.12 -4.86
C GLY A 194 9.02 -9.29 -5.79
N LYS A 195 8.93 -9.12 -7.12
CA LYS A 195 9.30 -10.15 -8.11
C LYS A 195 10.79 -10.47 -8.09
N GLN A 196 11.65 -9.49 -7.85
CA GLN A 196 13.10 -9.72 -7.71
C GLN A 196 13.39 -10.54 -6.47
N LEU A 197 12.71 -10.27 -5.35
CA LEU A 197 12.84 -11.07 -4.12
C LEU A 197 12.37 -12.50 -4.31
N ILE A 198 11.19 -12.69 -4.91
CA ILE A 198 10.66 -14.02 -5.23
C ILE A 198 11.69 -14.82 -6.03
N SER A 199 12.24 -14.23 -7.10
CA SER A 199 13.24 -14.89 -7.93
C SER A 199 14.57 -15.13 -7.21
N LYS A 200 15.03 -14.17 -6.38
CA LYS A 200 16.32 -14.28 -5.69
C LYS A 200 16.32 -15.33 -4.58
N PHE A 201 15.23 -15.41 -3.85
CA PHE A 201 15.09 -16.28 -2.69
C PHE A 201 14.22 -17.53 -2.95
N ASP A 202 13.85 -17.76 -4.24
CA ASP A 202 13.02 -18.91 -4.65
C ASP A 202 11.71 -19.03 -3.85
N LEU A 203 11.03 -17.88 -3.58
CA LEU A 203 9.87 -17.84 -2.69
C LEU A 203 8.58 -18.43 -3.29
N ASP A 204 8.58 -18.79 -4.56
CA ASP A 204 7.48 -19.42 -5.30
C ASP A 204 7.70 -20.92 -5.54
N LYS A 205 8.74 -21.49 -4.93
CA LYS A 205 8.98 -22.95 -4.96
C LYS A 205 8.27 -23.59 -3.77
N ASP A 206 7.29 -24.46 -4.07
CA ASP A 206 6.67 -25.41 -3.14
C ASP A 206 7.66 -26.51 -2.70
#